data_411b8dba5f641455df50a33df150c70a
#
_entry.id   411b8dba5f641455df50a33df150c70a
#
_cell.length_a   1.000
_cell.length_b   1.000
_cell.length_c   1.000
_cell.angle_alpha   90.00
_cell.angle_beta   90.00
_cell.angle_gamma   90.00
#
_symmetry.space_group_name_H-M   'P 1'
#
loop_
_entity.id
_entity.type
_entity.pdbx_description
1 polymer ?
#
loop_
_entity_poly.entity_id
_entity_poly.type
_entity_poly.pdbx_seq_one_letter_code
_entity_poly.pdbx_strand_id
1 'polypeptide(L)'
;MSLLQSHLLMTLGLICLVHCENLVMMPFDHVSHVNFFVVTAHTLVKEGHSVTFVIAPRHKKTLDKHGLNYITYDSVNGDKSDDLRKAMENDVFGENKEPVSLMTTLSTIKNLVDNQKLDVLGDKGLKQQMDATEFNLAIIDGTLFCRYLYVLAYRHSIPYITLTASDDPLASGVTGLPSVQPLPAFWFTDNMSVTQRLINTFAQFMTLYVLPAVLYPNSIITEYAPNKPAVSMAFLYKQSELVLVNLQDVCLDYPRVTAPHYQMVGGMGAYPPHPLPENIESFIQGAKDGIVIMTFGSIFSKMPDRVLKKFFDAFKVFPKLRFIMRNSETTLKVPDNVLPLNWLPQNDILGHPKTILFITHGGNNGQLEAVYHGVPTLTFPLNGDQFSNAVRMRVKGFGLDLQMKTFTTESLIQNLIELTTNDTFRSKIKRCSAIVKEQMPAQEKVAHWVRHVLKYGSDHLKSHSIDMPLYQLLLLDVMCIMMLGLGIVSLLLTCCCRMVISKCCCRSGRKKIKSE
;
A
#
# COMPACT_ATOMS: atom_id res chain seq x y z
N MET A 1 36.41 45.22 -20.73
CA MET A 1 36.19 44.49 -19.45
C MET A 1 34.75 44.54 -18.92
N SER A 2 33.75 44.99 -19.66
CA SER A 2 32.38 45.14 -19.15
C SER A 2 31.37 44.09 -19.67
N LEU A 3 31.61 43.44 -20.79
CA LEU A 3 30.71 42.46 -21.37
C LEU A 3 30.88 41.02 -20.77
N LEU A 4 32.10 40.67 -20.36
CA LEU A 4 32.39 39.37 -19.71
C LEU A 4 31.86 39.33 -18.26
N GLN A 5 31.85 40.47 -17.56
CA GLN A 5 31.31 40.55 -16.19
C GLN A 5 29.77 40.51 -16.18
N SER A 6 29.09 41.07 -17.19
CA SER A 6 27.63 40.99 -17.29
C SER A 6 27.16 39.57 -17.70
N HIS A 7 27.90 38.86 -18.53
CA HIS A 7 27.59 37.45 -18.84
C HIS A 7 27.88 36.52 -17.67
N LEU A 8 28.91 36.77 -16.85
CA LEU A 8 29.20 35.98 -15.64
C LEU A 8 28.16 36.24 -14.54
N LEU A 9 27.64 37.46 -14.43
CA LEU A 9 26.52 37.80 -13.52
C LEU A 9 25.17 37.28 -14.03
N MET A 10 24.93 37.22 -15.34
CA MET A 10 23.74 36.56 -15.90
C MET A 10 23.80 35.04 -15.81
N THR A 11 24.97 34.40 -15.93
CA THR A 11 25.13 32.98 -15.74
C THR A 11 25.11 32.57 -14.26
N LEU A 12 25.50 33.43 -13.33
CA LEU A 12 25.32 33.25 -11.89
C LEU A 12 23.89 33.58 -11.42
N GLY A 13 23.10 34.33 -12.17
CA GLY A 13 21.70 34.63 -11.90
C GLY A 13 20.72 33.51 -12.30
N LEU A 14 21.18 32.47 -12.99
CA LEU A 14 20.46 31.23 -13.31
C LEU A 14 20.83 30.07 -12.39
N ILE A 15 21.43 30.35 -11.23
CA ILE A 15 21.35 29.42 -10.11
C ILE A 15 19.88 29.36 -9.76
N CYS A 16 19.19 28.30 -10.15
CA CYS A 16 17.88 27.95 -9.58
C CYS A 16 17.98 28.22 -8.09
N LEU A 17 17.31 29.25 -7.61
CA LEU A 17 17.02 29.39 -6.19
C LEU A 17 16.24 28.13 -5.83
N VAL A 18 16.96 27.09 -5.41
CA VAL A 18 16.34 25.96 -4.72
C VAL A 18 15.76 26.61 -3.47
N HIS A 19 14.47 26.86 -3.48
CA HIS A 19 13.79 27.31 -2.27
C HIS A 19 13.91 26.15 -1.29
N CYS A 20 14.74 26.35 -0.26
CA CYS A 20 14.84 25.44 0.86
C CYS A 20 13.54 25.52 1.65
N GLU A 21 12.73 24.47 1.61
CA GLU A 21 11.45 24.40 2.29
C GLU A 21 11.53 23.46 3.49
N ASN A 22 10.79 23.77 4.54
CA ASN A 22 10.68 22.93 5.72
C ASN A 22 9.54 21.92 5.55
N LEU A 23 9.89 20.66 5.45
CA LEU A 23 8.94 19.57 5.24
C LEU A 23 8.78 18.74 6.51
N VAL A 24 7.56 18.34 6.83
CA VAL A 24 7.32 17.39 7.93
C VAL A 24 6.80 16.07 7.37
N MET A 25 7.40 14.97 7.79
CA MET A 25 7.02 13.61 7.42
C MET A 25 6.35 12.89 8.57
N MET A 26 5.17 12.33 8.32
CA MET A 26 4.34 11.66 9.31
C MET A 26 4.04 10.22 8.85
N PRO A 27 5.00 9.27 8.99
CA PRO A 27 4.79 7.88 8.64
C PRO A 27 3.87 7.18 9.66
N PHE A 28 3.19 6.12 9.21
CA PHE A 28 2.58 5.16 10.13
C PHE A 28 3.64 4.56 11.05
N ASP A 29 3.32 4.39 12.32
CA ASP A 29 4.24 3.90 13.36
C ASP A 29 4.56 2.41 13.17
N HIS A 30 5.19 2.09 12.04
CA HIS A 30 5.65 0.75 11.69
C HIS A 30 6.98 0.83 10.92
N VAL A 31 7.93 -0.06 11.23
CA VAL A 31 9.30 -0.04 10.67
C VAL A 31 9.32 0.02 9.15
N SER A 32 8.47 -0.75 8.46
CA SER A 32 8.44 -0.75 6.98
C SER A 32 7.96 0.57 6.40
N HIS A 33 7.05 1.28 7.09
CA HIS A 33 6.56 2.59 6.69
C HIS A 33 7.61 3.67 6.94
N VAL A 34 8.22 3.69 8.12
CA VAL A 34 9.32 4.60 8.42
C VAL A 34 10.45 4.45 7.39
N ASN A 35 10.84 3.22 7.04
CA ASN A 35 11.93 2.97 6.10
C ASN A 35 11.63 3.54 4.70
N PHE A 36 10.42 3.39 4.19
CA PHE A 36 10.13 3.93 2.85
C PHE A 36 10.00 5.46 2.85
N PHE A 37 9.58 6.07 3.97
CA PHE A 37 9.63 7.52 4.16
C PHE A 37 11.08 8.02 4.26
N VAL A 38 12.00 7.30 4.91
CA VAL A 38 13.44 7.62 4.97
C VAL A 38 14.04 7.70 3.56
N VAL A 39 13.70 6.78 2.66
CA VAL A 39 14.18 6.82 1.27
C VAL A 39 13.71 8.10 0.57
N THR A 40 12.47 8.51 0.75
CA THR A 40 11.92 9.77 0.24
C THR A 40 12.65 10.98 0.83
N ALA A 41 12.86 10.96 2.15
CA ALA A 41 13.52 12.06 2.86
C ALA A 41 14.93 12.32 2.31
N HIS A 42 15.73 11.28 2.07
CA HIS A 42 17.07 11.43 1.51
C HIS A 42 17.05 12.15 0.15
N THR A 43 16.07 11.84 -0.70
CA THR A 43 15.95 12.51 -1.99
C THR A 43 15.61 13.99 -1.83
N LEU A 44 14.68 14.32 -0.93
CA LEU A 44 14.29 15.71 -0.68
C LEU A 44 15.40 16.51 0.01
N VAL A 45 16.13 15.91 0.96
CA VAL A 45 17.30 16.54 1.59
C VAL A 45 18.40 16.80 0.55
N LYS A 46 18.65 15.86 -0.38
CA LYS A 46 19.58 16.05 -1.49
C LYS A 46 19.18 17.21 -2.41
N GLU A 47 17.89 17.50 -2.52
CA GLU A 47 17.37 18.67 -3.26
C GLU A 47 17.41 19.98 -2.46
N GLY A 48 17.91 19.95 -1.21
CA GLY A 48 18.10 21.14 -0.37
C GLY A 48 16.97 21.43 0.61
N HIS A 49 15.95 20.56 0.71
CA HIS A 49 14.87 20.74 1.69
C HIS A 49 15.29 20.31 3.09
N SER A 50 14.74 20.95 4.12
CA SER A 50 14.81 20.51 5.50
C SER A 50 13.67 19.52 5.75
N VAL A 51 13.98 18.32 6.23
CA VAL A 51 13.00 17.27 6.47
C VAL A 51 13.01 16.86 7.94
N THR A 52 11.86 16.96 8.61
CA THR A 52 11.66 16.58 10.00
C THR A 52 10.60 15.49 10.10
N PHE A 53 10.88 14.41 10.82
CA PHE A 53 9.93 13.32 11.05
C PHE A 53 9.16 13.50 12.35
N VAL A 54 7.88 13.13 12.34
CA VAL A 54 7.10 12.88 13.56
C VAL A 54 7.04 11.37 13.77
N ILE A 55 7.71 10.87 14.82
CA ILE A 55 7.89 9.43 15.04
C ILE A 55 7.73 9.03 16.51
N ALA A 56 7.37 7.76 16.74
CA ALA A 56 7.50 7.15 18.05
C ALA A 56 8.98 7.00 18.47
N PRO A 57 9.29 7.06 19.79
CA PRO A 57 10.67 6.98 20.30
C PRO A 57 11.46 5.75 19.84
N ARG A 58 10.79 4.63 19.56
CA ARG A 58 11.42 3.38 19.08
C ARG A 58 12.13 3.50 17.74
N HIS A 59 11.76 4.50 16.92
CA HIS A 59 12.36 4.72 15.59
C HIS A 59 13.56 5.68 15.60
N LYS A 60 13.91 6.29 16.77
CA LYS A 60 15.05 7.22 16.89
C LYS A 60 16.34 6.67 16.29
N LYS A 61 16.72 5.44 16.68
CA LYS A 61 17.94 4.80 16.17
C LYS A 61 17.97 4.67 14.64
N THR A 62 16.82 4.49 14.02
CA THR A 62 16.71 4.44 12.56
C THR A 62 17.01 5.81 11.96
N LEU A 63 16.39 6.88 12.48
CA LEU A 63 16.60 8.23 11.96
C LEU A 63 18.01 8.74 12.25
N ASP A 64 18.55 8.49 13.46
CA ASP A 64 19.95 8.83 13.83
C ASP A 64 20.96 8.21 12.87
N LYS A 65 20.78 6.92 12.52
CA LYS A 65 21.63 6.22 11.54
C LYS A 65 21.64 6.91 10.18
N HIS A 66 20.52 7.56 9.81
CA HIS A 66 20.36 8.24 8.54
C HIS A 66 20.62 9.75 8.62
N GLY A 67 20.94 10.30 9.79
CA GLY A 67 21.20 11.73 10.00
C GLY A 67 19.99 12.62 9.70
N LEU A 68 18.76 12.13 9.96
CA LEU A 68 17.51 12.83 9.70
C LEU A 68 16.93 13.43 10.97
N ASN A 69 16.36 14.63 10.85
CA ASN A 69 15.70 15.32 11.97
C ASN A 69 14.38 14.66 12.34
N TYR A 70 14.04 14.72 13.64
CA TYR A 70 12.76 14.20 14.10
C TYR A 70 12.25 14.92 15.36
N ILE A 71 10.94 14.90 15.50
CA ILE A 71 10.18 15.22 16.72
C ILE A 71 9.56 13.91 17.20
N THR A 72 9.65 13.66 18.51
CA THR A 72 9.00 12.49 19.11
C THR A 72 7.86 12.87 20.02
N TYR A 73 6.87 12.03 20.08
CA TYR A 73 5.78 12.09 21.06
C TYR A 73 5.97 11.03 22.15
N ASP A 74 5.36 11.25 23.31
CA ASP A 74 5.41 10.27 24.40
C ASP A 74 4.40 9.15 24.14
N SER A 75 4.89 7.91 24.05
CA SER A 75 4.03 6.73 23.93
C SER A 75 3.59 6.25 25.32
N VAL A 76 2.56 6.91 25.86
CA VAL A 76 2.05 6.66 27.23
C VAL A 76 1.34 5.31 27.35
N ASN A 77 0.69 4.86 26.27
CA ASN A 77 -0.12 3.64 26.25
C ASN A 77 0.69 2.38 25.93
N GLY A 78 2.00 2.51 25.85
CA GLY A 78 2.91 1.41 25.56
C GLY A 78 2.86 0.93 24.12
N ASP A 79 3.85 0.13 23.74
CA ASP A 79 3.94 -0.45 22.40
C ASP A 79 3.00 -1.66 22.25
N LYS A 80 1.70 -1.41 22.03
CA LYS A 80 0.72 -2.46 21.74
C LYS A 80 0.87 -3.05 20.34
N SER A 81 1.82 -2.57 19.54
CA SER A 81 2.17 -3.21 18.27
C SER A 81 2.70 -4.63 18.50
N ASP A 82 3.33 -4.88 19.63
CA ASP A 82 3.76 -6.24 20.05
C ASP A 82 2.58 -7.16 20.32
N ASP A 83 1.48 -6.68 20.86
CA ASP A 83 0.27 -7.50 21.07
C ASP A 83 -0.37 -7.87 19.73
N LEU A 84 -0.45 -6.91 18.79
CA LEU A 84 -0.93 -7.18 17.44
C LEU A 84 0.01 -8.16 16.72
N ARG A 85 1.32 -7.98 16.84
CA ARG A 85 2.32 -8.90 16.27
C ARG A 85 2.17 -10.31 16.83
N LYS A 86 2.05 -10.48 18.14
CA LYS A 86 1.82 -11.78 18.80
C LYS A 86 0.50 -12.42 18.35
N ALA A 87 -0.57 -11.62 18.22
CA ALA A 87 -1.85 -12.11 17.70
C ALA A 87 -1.71 -12.63 16.26
N MET A 88 -1.01 -11.89 15.41
CA MET A 88 -0.72 -12.30 14.03
C MET A 88 0.18 -13.55 13.98
N GLU A 89 1.24 -13.62 14.80
CA GLU A 89 2.10 -14.80 14.89
C GLU A 89 1.30 -16.04 15.34
N ASN A 90 0.42 -15.88 16.30
CA ASN A 90 -0.45 -16.95 16.77
C ASN A 90 -1.46 -17.39 15.71
N ASP A 91 -2.01 -16.46 14.93
CA ASP A 91 -2.90 -16.83 13.83
C ASP A 91 -2.15 -17.56 12.71
N VAL A 92 -0.97 -17.08 12.33
CA VAL A 92 -0.17 -17.64 11.22
C VAL A 92 0.50 -18.96 11.59
N PHE A 93 1.11 -19.03 12.77
CA PHE A 93 1.94 -20.15 13.23
C PHE A 93 1.30 -20.96 14.36
N GLY A 94 0.17 -20.52 14.93
CA GLY A 94 -0.51 -21.21 16.02
C GLY A 94 -1.04 -22.58 15.61
N GLU A 95 -1.23 -23.47 16.60
CA GLU A 95 -1.84 -24.78 16.40
C GLU A 95 -3.36 -24.71 16.35
N ASN A 96 -3.95 -23.60 16.79
CA ASN A 96 -5.38 -23.38 16.78
C ASN A 96 -5.90 -23.27 15.35
N LYS A 97 -6.76 -24.21 14.99
CA LYS A 97 -7.39 -24.24 13.65
C LYS A 97 -8.53 -23.24 13.49
N GLU A 98 -8.98 -22.62 14.57
CA GLU A 98 -10.05 -21.63 14.51
C GLU A 98 -9.48 -20.25 14.16
N PRO A 99 -9.99 -19.62 13.09
CA PRO A 99 -9.57 -18.28 12.75
C PRO A 99 -9.99 -17.29 13.86
N VAL A 100 -9.15 -16.28 14.09
CA VAL A 100 -9.48 -15.18 15.00
C VAL A 100 -10.80 -14.55 14.53
N SER A 101 -11.74 -14.36 15.46
CA SER A 101 -13.04 -13.81 15.07
C SER A 101 -12.89 -12.40 14.49
N LEU A 102 -13.73 -12.06 13.51
CA LEU A 102 -13.75 -10.72 12.90
C LEU A 102 -13.92 -9.63 13.97
N MET A 103 -14.75 -9.86 14.99
CA MET A 103 -14.98 -8.91 16.07
C MET A 103 -13.73 -8.68 16.92
N THR A 104 -12.98 -9.74 17.21
CA THR A 104 -11.70 -9.65 17.94
C THR A 104 -10.69 -8.84 17.13
N THR A 105 -10.58 -9.11 15.83
CA THR A 105 -9.68 -8.37 14.93
C THR A 105 -10.04 -6.89 14.87
N LEU A 106 -11.31 -6.56 14.68
CA LEU A 106 -11.79 -5.17 14.65
C LEU A 106 -11.56 -4.44 15.99
N SER A 107 -11.80 -5.11 17.11
CA SER A 107 -11.54 -4.56 18.44
C SER A 107 -10.05 -4.27 18.65
N THR A 108 -9.18 -5.20 18.24
CA THR A 108 -7.73 -5.01 18.34
C THR A 108 -7.25 -3.84 17.48
N ILE A 109 -7.73 -3.74 16.24
CA ILE A 109 -7.42 -2.62 15.34
C ILE A 109 -7.90 -1.29 15.95
N LYS A 110 -9.15 -1.25 16.43
CA LYS A 110 -9.69 -0.05 17.04
C LYS A 110 -8.87 0.40 18.25
N ASN A 111 -8.51 -0.51 19.15
CA ASN A 111 -7.68 -0.21 20.30
C ASN A 111 -6.29 0.30 19.89
N LEU A 112 -5.68 -0.26 18.88
CA LEU A 112 -4.40 0.21 18.33
C LEU A 112 -4.51 1.65 17.84
N VAL A 113 -5.52 1.93 17.00
CA VAL A 113 -5.77 3.27 16.44
C VAL A 113 -6.07 4.28 17.54
N ASP A 114 -6.92 3.93 18.52
CA ASP A 114 -7.28 4.83 19.60
C ASP A 114 -6.07 5.19 20.50
N ASN A 115 -5.20 4.22 20.77
CA ASN A 115 -3.99 4.48 21.55
C ASN A 115 -2.99 5.37 20.80
N GLN A 116 -2.70 5.06 19.53
CA GLN A 116 -1.78 5.86 18.72
C GLN A 116 -2.33 7.28 18.48
N LYS A 117 -3.62 7.41 18.27
CA LYS A 117 -4.30 8.72 18.17
C LYS A 117 -4.10 9.56 19.44
N LEU A 118 -4.31 8.96 20.62
CA LEU A 118 -4.11 9.63 21.92
C LEU A 118 -2.65 10.04 22.13
N ASP A 119 -1.71 9.14 21.83
CA ASP A 119 -0.27 9.41 21.97
C ASP A 119 0.17 10.56 21.06
N VAL A 120 -0.33 10.66 19.83
CA VAL A 120 0.09 11.70 18.86
C VAL A 120 -0.70 13.00 19.06
N LEU A 121 -2.03 12.95 19.03
CA LEU A 121 -2.84 14.17 19.05
C LEU A 121 -2.97 14.79 20.43
N GLY A 122 -2.84 13.99 21.50
CA GLY A 122 -2.90 14.41 22.88
C GLY A 122 -1.56 14.91 23.44
N ASP A 123 -0.44 14.65 22.77
CA ASP A 123 0.89 15.02 23.25
C ASP A 123 1.11 16.54 23.21
N LYS A 124 1.35 17.12 24.40
CA LYS A 124 1.57 18.57 24.55
C LYS A 124 2.95 19.00 24.05
N GLY A 125 3.96 18.15 24.21
CA GLY A 125 5.34 18.41 23.78
C GLY A 125 5.43 18.42 22.26
N LEU A 126 4.82 17.43 21.58
CA LEU A 126 4.69 17.41 20.15
C LEU A 126 3.96 18.67 19.64
N LYS A 127 2.81 18.99 20.24
CA LYS A 127 2.06 20.20 19.87
C LYS A 127 2.94 21.45 19.96
N GLN A 128 3.64 21.66 21.08
CA GLN A 128 4.51 22.82 21.29
C GLN A 128 5.63 22.90 20.23
N GLN A 129 6.27 21.77 19.89
CA GLN A 129 7.32 21.73 18.88
C GLN A 129 6.78 22.00 17.47
N MET A 130 5.58 21.48 17.15
CA MET A 130 4.91 21.77 15.87
C MET A 130 4.48 23.24 15.78
N ASP A 131 4.01 23.85 16.88
CA ASP A 131 3.66 25.29 16.93
C ASP A 131 4.91 26.21 16.81
N ALA A 132 6.08 25.73 17.26
CA ALA A 132 7.33 26.48 17.20
C ALA A 132 8.06 26.41 15.84
N THR A 133 7.63 25.52 14.96
CA THR A 133 8.27 25.27 13.66
C THR A 133 7.29 25.54 12.51
N GLU A 134 7.66 26.44 11.62
CA GLU A 134 6.88 26.66 10.40
C GLU A 134 7.22 25.59 9.36
N PHE A 135 6.23 24.78 9.00
CA PHE A 135 6.34 23.76 7.95
C PHE A 135 5.55 24.19 6.70
N ASN A 136 6.20 24.11 5.55
CA ASN A 136 5.61 24.48 4.26
C ASN A 136 4.71 23.37 3.69
N LEU A 137 5.04 22.09 3.98
CA LEU A 137 4.30 20.95 3.47
C LEU A 137 4.47 19.74 4.41
N ALA A 138 3.40 18.99 4.63
CA ALA A 138 3.43 17.70 5.29
C ALA A 138 3.35 16.56 4.27
N ILE A 139 4.10 15.47 4.50
CA ILE A 139 3.95 14.22 3.77
C ILE A 139 3.42 13.20 4.76
N ILE A 140 2.16 12.79 4.58
CA ILE A 140 1.40 11.98 5.53
C ILE A 140 1.20 10.58 4.97
N ASP A 141 1.39 9.57 5.81
CA ASP A 141 1.06 8.20 5.46
C ASP A 141 -0.46 8.02 5.31
N GLY A 142 -0.89 7.55 4.13
CA GLY A 142 -2.29 7.35 3.80
C GLY A 142 -2.90 6.06 4.33
N THR A 143 -2.14 5.25 5.08
CA THR A 143 -2.62 3.97 5.62
C THR A 143 -3.84 4.18 6.52
N LEU A 144 -4.86 3.31 6.36
CA LEU A 144 -6.13 3.40 7.09
C LEU A 144 -5.94 3.57 8.61
N PHE A 145 -4.91 2.96 9.18
CA PHE A 145 -4.71 2.93 10.64
C PHE A 145 -4.08 4.20 11.23
N CYS A 146 -3.61 5.13 10.43
CA CYS A 146 -2.97 6.37 10.90
C CYS A 146 -3.62 7.65 10.37
N ARG A 147 -4.87 7.59 9.91
CA ARG A 147 -5.58 8.77 9.36
C ARG A 147 -5.81 9.91 10.37
N TYR A 148 -5.65 9.67 11.67
CA TYR A 148 -5.59 10.75 12.68
C TYR A 148 -4.47 11.77 12.40
N LEU A 149 -3.42 11.41 11.65
CA LEU A 149 -2.32 12.31 11.29
C LEU A 149 -2.78 13.50 10.42
N TYR A 150 -3.86 13.34 9.65
CA TYR A 150 -4.45 14.47 8.91
C TYR A 150 -4.99 15.55 9.85
N VAL A 151 -5.47 15.17 11.04
CA VAL A 151 -5.92 16.13 12.07
C VAL A 151 -4.75 16.93 12.60
N LEU A 152 -3.57 16.32 12.72
CA LEU A 152 -2.35 17.04 13.14
C LEU A 152 -1.98 18.14 12.13
N ALA A 153 -1.92 17.80 10.83
CA ALA A 153 -1.66 18.78 9.77
C ALA A 153 -2.75 19.87 9.71
N TYR A 154 -4.02 19.48 9.80
CA TYR A 154 -5.15 20.42 9.82
C TYR A 154 -5.09 21.42 10.99
N ARG A 155 -4.79 20.93 12.20
CA ARG A 155 -4.63 21.76 13.41
C ARG A 155 -3.61 22.87 13.20
N HIS A 156 -2.48 22.56 12.54
CA HIS A 156 -1.38 23.48 12.30
C HIS A 156 -1.47 24.23 10.97
N SER A 157 -2.55 24.06 10.18
CA SER A 157 -2.73 24.68 8.85
C SER A 157 -1.63 24.33 7.83
N ILE A 158 -1.04 23.16 7.91
CA ILE A 158 0.00 22.70 7.01
C ILE A 158 -0.65 22.01 5.82
N PRO A 159 -0.44 22.47 4.56
CA PRO A 159 -0.86 21.72 3.38
C PRO A 159 -0.15 20.36 3.34
N TYR A 160 -0.77 19.33 2.72
CA TYR A 160 -0.21 17.99 2.78
C TYR A 160 -0.38 17.18 1.52
N ILE A 161 0.60 16.33 1.27
CA ILE A 161 0.59 15.25 0.29
C ILE A 161 0.37 13.93 1.05
N THR A 162 -0.47 13.06 0.52
CA THR A 162 -0.60 11.69 1.00
C THR A 162 0.41 10.79 0.29
N LEU A 163 1.21 10.04 1.04
CA LEU A 163 2.10 9.01 0.54
C LEU A 163 1.72 7.67 1.16
N THR A 164 1.30 6.70 0.35
CA THR A 164 0.72 5.45 0.86
C THR A 164 1.29 4.21 0.18
N ALA A 165 1.34 3.11 0.92
CA ALA A 165 1.74 1.80 0.39
C ALA A 165 0.57 1.02 -0.22
N SER A 166 -0.67 1.46 0.00
CA SER A 166 -1.89 0.79 -0.45
C SER A 166 -2.80 1.73 -1.23
N ASP A 167 -3.56 1.15 -2.14
CA ASP A 167 -4.55 1.88 -2.92
C ASP A 167 -5.74 2.29 -2.04
N ASP A 168 -6.08 3.58 -2.07
CA ASP A 168 -7.27 4.13 -1.45
C ASP A 168 -7.93 5.14 -2.40
N PRO A 169 -8.74 4.65 -3.35
CA PRO A 169 -9.38 5.49 -4.34
C PRO A 169 -10.35 6.52 -3.76
N LEU A 170 -10.86 6.30 -2.54
CA LEU A 170 -11.77 7.25 -1.90
C LEU A 170 -11.05 8.49 -1.37
N ALA A 171 -9.86 8.31 -0.80
CA ALA A 171 -9.03 9.44 -0.36
C ALA A 171 -8.71 10.37 -1.53
N SER A 172 -8.63 9.82 -2.74
CA SER A 172 -8.37 10.58 -3.96
C SER A 172 -9.63 11.20 -4.61
N GLY A 173 -10.84 10.93 -4.10
CA GLY A 173 -12.07 11.34 -4.78
C GLY A 173 -12.31 10.66 -6.14
N VAL A 174 -11.51 9.65 -6.48
CA VAL A 174 -11.71 8.81 -7.67
C VAL A 174 -12.53 7.60 -7.25
N THR A 175 -13.62 7.35 -7.94
CA THR A 175 -14.35 6.09 -7.74
C THR A 175 -13.53 4.94 -8.30
N GLY A 176 -13.05 4.08 -7.41
CA GLY A 176 -12.54 2.79 -7.84
C GLY A 176 -13.62 2.00 -8.58
N LEU A 177 -13.20 1.13 -9.49
CA LEU A 177 -14.12 0.20 -10.16
C LEU A 177 -14.05 -1.16 -9.45
N PRO A 178 -14.95 -1.46 -8.50
CA PRO A 178 -14.94 -2.73 -7.77
C PRO A 178 -15.05 -3.96 -8.66
N SER A 179 -15.47 -3.78 -9.91
CA SER A 179 -15.58 -4.84 -10.90
C SER A 179 -14.23 -5.35 -11.41
N VAL A 180 -13.17 -4.54 -11.35
CA VAL A 180 -11.82 -4.86 -11.85
C VAL A 180 -10.70 -4.55 -10.85
N GLN A 181 -11.04 -3.96 -9.71
CA GLN A 181 -10.09 -3.64 -8.64
C GLN A 181 -10.40 -4.50 -7.41
N PRO A 182 -9.70 -5.63 -7.20
CA PRO A 182 -9.91 -6.46 -6.03
C PRO A 182 -9.42 -5.76 -4.76
N LEU A 183 -10.15 -5.93 -3.65
CA LEU A 183 -9.69 -5.49 -2.34
C LEU A 183 -8.40 -6.24 -1.97
N PRO A 184 -7.36 -5.55 -1.47
CA PRO A 184 -6.05 -6.16 -1.19
C PRO A 184 -6.06 -7.38 -0.26
N ALA A 185 -7.06 -7.53 0.61
CA ALA A 185 -7.21 -8.67 1.51
C ALA A 185 -7.73 -9.96 0.83
N PHE A 186 -8.10 -9.92 -0.45
CA PHE A 186 -8.69 -11.06 -1.15
C PHE A 186 -7.73 -11.73 -2.13
N TRP A 187 -7.99 -13.02 -2.39
CA TRP A 187 -7.35 -13.83 -3.44
C TRP A 187 -7.95 -13.58 -4.84
N PHE A 188 -8.54 -12.41 -5.09
CA PHE A 188 -9.18 -12.10 -6.36
C PHE A 188 -8.20 -11.45 -7.34
N THR A 189 -8.54 -11.54 -8.63
CA THR A 189 -7.84 -10.85 -9.72
C THR A 189 -8.74 -9.74 -10.27
N ASP A 190 -8.27 -8.99 -11.25
CA ASP A 190 -9.07 -8.05 -12.04
C ASP A 190 -10.16 -8.74 -12.89
N ASN A 191 -10.06 -10.06 -13.10
CA ASN A 191 -11.06 -10.88 -13.79
C ASN A 191 -11.88 -11.67 -12.75
N MET A 192 -12.91 -11.06 -12.21
CA MET A 192 -13.76 -11.61 -11.16
C MET A 192 -15.07 -12.18 -11.71
N SER A 193 -15.52 -13.32 -11.18
CA SER A 193 -16.88 -13.84 -11.37
C SER A 193 -17.92 -12.89 -10.77
N VAL A 194 -19.20 -13.07 -11.11
CA VAL A 194 -20.31 -12.26 -10.54
C VAL A 194 -20.30 -12.30 -9.02
N THR A 195 -20.15 -13.49 -8.42
CA THR A 195 -20.09 -13.67 -6.97
C THR A 195 -18.90 -12.95 -6.35
N GLN A 196 -17.72 -13.06 -6.96
CA GLN A 196 -16.53 -12.35 -6.49
C GLN A 196 -16.71 -10.83 -6.57
N ARG A 197 -17.29 -10.29 -7.66
CA ARG A 197 -17.61 -8.86 -7.77
C ARG A 197 -18.57 -8.39 -6.69
N LEU A 198 -19.61 -9.18 -6.39
CA LEU A 198 -20.56 -8.86 -5.32
C LEU A 198 -19.86 -8.78 -3.96
N ILE A 199 -19.09 -9.81 -3.61
CA ILE A 199 -18.31 -9.85 -2.36
C ILE A 199 -17.33 -8.68 -2.31
N ASN A 200 -16.58 -8.45 -3.39
CA ASN A 200 -15.58 -7.39 -3.48
C ASN A 200 -16.22 -6.00 -3.31
N THR A 201 -17.34 -5.73 -3.99
CA THR A 201 -18.06 -4.45 -3.88
C THR A 201 -18.54 -4.19 -2.46
N PHE A 202 -19.16 -5.21 -1.84
CA PHE A 202 -19.63 -5.09 -0.45
C PHE A 202 -18.45 -4.87 0.51
N ALA A 203 -17.38 -5.64 0.39
CA ALA A 203 -16.22 -5.53 1.25
C ALA A 203 -15.48 -4.18 1.06
N GLN A 204 -15.37 -3.70 -0.18
CA GLN A 204 -14.84 -2.36 -0.44
C GLN A 204 -15.70 -1.29 0.22
N PHE A 205 -17.03 -1.36 0.07
CA PHE A 205 -17.94 -0.42 0.74
C PHE A 205 -17.70 -0.41 2.26
N MET A 206 -17.64 -1.57 2.88
CA MET A 206 -17.38 -1.69 4.32
C MET A 206 -16.01 -1.12 4.71
N THR A 207 -14.97 -1.43 3.97
CA THR A 207 -13.59 -1.02 4.29
C THR A 207 -13.35 0.47 4.03
N LEU A 208 -13.93 1.00 2.97
CA LEU A 208 -13.63 2.37 2.54
C LEU A 208 -14.58 3.42 3.18
N TYR A 209 -15.81 3.05 3.53
CA TYR A 209 -16.80 3.99 4.08
C TYR A 209 -17.14 3.72 5.54
N VAL A 210 -17.45 2.46 5.88
CA VAL A 210 -17.95 2.14 7.23
C VAL A 210 -16.80 2.09 8.24
N LEU A 211 -15.74 1.36 7.93
CA LEU A 211 -14.62 1.20 8.87
C LEU A 211 -13.92 2.53 9.20
N PRO A 212 -13.61 3.44 8.24
CA PRO A 212 -13.07 4.75 8.59
C PRO A 212 -14.00 5.58 9.47
N ALA A 213 -15.31 5.53 9.25
CA ALA A 213 -16.28 6.26 10.07
C ALA A 213 -16.32 5.75 11.52
N VAL A 214 -16.11 4.44 11.71
CA VAL A 214 -16.02 3.81 13.05
C VAL A 214 -14.71 4.13 13.75
N LEU A 215 -13.60 4.11 13.01
CA LEU A 215 -12.25 4.37 13.57
C LEU A 215 -12.01 5.87 13.86
N TYR A 216 -12.58 6.73 13.02
CA TYR A 216 -12.33 8.18 13.03
C TYR A 216 -13.64 8.96 13.02
N PRO A 217 -14.39 9.00 14.14
CA PRO A 217 -15.59 9.80 14.23
C PRO A 217 -15.24 11.29 14.08
N ASN A 218 -16.14 12.09 13.50
CA ASN A 218 -15.90 13.51 13.24
C ASN A 218 -15.60 14.33 14.51
N SER A 219 -15.99 13.84 15.69
CA SER A 219 -15.67 14.46 16.99
C SER A 219 -14.16 14.62 17.24
N ILE A 220 -13.32 13.83 16.56
CA ILE A 220 -11.85 13.96 16.64
C ILE A 220 -11.39 15.37 16.23
N ILE A 221 -12.08 16.02 15.26
CA ILE A 221 -11.76 17.38 14.81
C ILE A 221 -12.03 18.38 15.92
N THR A 222 -13.23 18.32 16.53
CA THR A 222 -13.61 19.25 17.62
C THR A 222 -12.78 19.04 18.87
N GLU A 223 -12.31 17.82 19.11
CA GLU A 223 -11.48 17.48 20.28
C GLU A 223 -10.03 17.96 20.13
N TYR A 224 -9.40 17.72 18.98
CA TYR A 224 -7.96 17.96 18.79
C TYR A 224 -7.62 19.19 17.93
N ALA A 225 -8.59 19.78 17.25
CA ALA A 225 -8.45 21.01 16.49
C ALA A 225 -9.60 22.01 16.79
N PRO A 226 -9.87 22.36 18.07
CA PRO A 226 -11.07 23.13 18.46
C PRO A 226 -11.11 24.55 17.87
N ASN A 227 -9.97 25.10 17.48
CA ASN A 227 -9.87 26.44 16.88
C ASN A 227 -10.03 26.44 15.35
N LYS A 228 -10.31 25.26 14.75
CA LYS A 228 -10.54 25.10 13.32
C LYS A 228 -12.02 24.87 13.04
N PRO A 229 -12.49 25.20 11.82
CA PRO A 229 -13.83 24.83 11.39
C PRO A 229 -14.11 23.35 11.58
N ALA A 230 -15.32 23.01 12.02
CA ALA A 230 -15.76 21.63 12.12
C ALA A 230 -15.96 21.05 10.71
N VAL A 231 -15.12 20.10 10.34
CA VAL A 231 -15.18 19.38 9.06
C VAL A 231 -15.27 17.87 9.30
N SER A 232 -15.62 17.10 8.28
CA SER A 232 -15.58 15.63 8.39
C SER A 232 -14.17 15.09 8.18
N MET A 233 -13.87 13.92 8.77
CA MET A 233 -12.62 13.22 8.47
C MET A 233 -12.51 12.86 6.97
N ALA A 234 -13.63 12.51 6.33
CA ALA A 234 -13.66 12.25 4.89
C ALA A 234 -13.30 13.50 4.06
N PHE A 235 -13.67 14.69 4.53
CA PHE A 235 -13.23 15.94 3.90
C PHE A 235 -11.72 16.07 3.99
N LEU A 236 -11.10 15.87 5.16
CA LEU A 236 -9.64 15.99 5.31
C LEU A 236 -8.89 15.03 4.37
N TYR A 237 -9.33 13.77 4.22
CA TYR A 237 -8.65 12.83 3.32
C TYR A 237 -8.63 13.33 1.87
N LYS A 238 -9.71 13.97 1.42
CA LYS A 238 -9.86 14.50 0.07
C LYS A 238 -9.09 15.81 -0.16
N GLN A 239 -8.69 16.52 0.90
CA GLN A 239 -7.96 17.78 0.78
C GLN A 239 -6.46 17.59 0.56
N SER A 240 -5.97 16.36 0.46
CA SER A 240 -4.58 16.11 0.08
C SER A 240 -4.26 16.79 -1.24
N GLU A 241 -3.14 17.51 -1.31
CA GLU A 241 -2.68 18.16 -2.55
C GLU A 241 -2.45 17.11 -3.64
N LEU A 242 -1.81 16.02 -3.30
CA LEU A 242 -1.62 14.83 -4.16
C LEU A 242 -1.73 13.56 -3.33
N VAL A 243 -2.10 12.48 -3.98
CA VAL A 243 -2.04 11.12 -3.44
C VAL A 243 -0.98 10.35 -4.23
N LEU A 244 0.13 10.05 -3.57
CA LEU A 244 1.25 9.29 -4.12
C LEU A 244 1.18 7.86 -3.61
N VAL A 245 1.05 6.89 -4.50
CA VAL A 245 0.84 5.48 -4.15
C VAL A 245 2.04 4.65 -4.54
N ASN A 246 2.64 3.97 -3.58
CA ASN A 246 3.77 3.07 -3.81
C ASN A 246 3.31 1.75 -4.45
N LEU A 247 2.68 1.84 -5.61
CA LEU A 247 2.27 0.74 -6.46
C LEU A 247 2.89 0.89 -7.85
N GLN A 248 3.16 -0.25 -8.53
CA GLN A 248 3.78 -0.28 -9.85
C GLN A 248 2.75 -0.61 -10.92
N ASP A 249 2.32 0.41 -11.67
CA ASP A 249 1.24 0.36 -12.65
C ASP A 249 1.64 -0.17 -14.03
N VAL A 250 2.92 -0.06 -14.41
CA VAL A 250 3.33 -0.36 -15.80
C VAL A 250 3.38 -1.85 -16.12
N CYS A 251 3.58 -2.75 -15.15
CA CYS A 251 3.58 -4.18 -15.45
C CYS A 251 3.20 -5.10 -14.27
N LEU A 252 3.21 -4.63 -13.03
CA LEU A 252 2.89 -5.45 -11.85
C LEU A 252 1.42 -5.34 -11.47
N ASP A 253 0.93 -4.13 -11.22
CA ASP A 253 -0.46 -3.91 -10.82
C ASP A 253 -1.46 -4.12 -11.96
N TYR A 254 -2.73 -4.21 -11.61
CA TYR A 254 -3.81 -4.22 -12.59
C TYR A 254 -4.03 -2.79 -13.09
N PRO A 255 -4.13 -2.58 -14.42
CA PRO A 255 -4.45 -1.27 -14.98
C PRO A 255 -5.76 -0.75 -14.41
N ARG A 256 -5.77 0.53 -14.05
CA ARG A 256 -6.93 1.18 -13.45
C ARG A 256 -7.10 2.62 -13.90
N VAL A 257 -8.32 3.13 -13.78
CA VAL A 257 -8.59 4.55 -14.00
C VAL A 257 -8.12 5.33 -12.78
N THR A 258 -7.35 6.39 -13.01
CA THR A 258 -6.86 7.30 -11.96
C THR A 258 -7.11 8.75 -12.35
N ALA A 259 -7.11 9.66 -11.38
CA ALA A 259 -7.15 11.10 -11.64
C ALA A 259 -5.72 11.68 -11.64
N PRO A 260 -5.49 12.89 -12.25
CA PRO A 260 -4.17 13.49 -12.32
C PRO A 260 -3.51 13.77 -10.96
N HIS A 261 -4.27 14.01 -9.90
CA HIS A 261 -3.76 14.20 -8.54
C HIS A 261 -3.47 12.88 -7.80
N TYR A 262 -3.71 11.73 -8.44
CA TYR A 262 -3.44 10.39 -7.91
C TYR A 262 -2.35 9.73 -8.75
N GLN A 263 -1.13 9.63 -8.20
CA GLN A 263 0.06 9.22 -8.93
C GLN A 263 0.66 7.92 -8.39
N MET A 264 0.94 6.99 -9.30
CA MET A 264 1.65 5.75 -8.98
C MET A 264 3.16 6.00 -8.96
N VAL A 265 3.78 5.80 -7.79
CA VAL A 265 5.21 6.05 -7.55
C VAL A 265 5.91 4.77 -7.06
N GLY A 266 5.46 3.61 -7.50
CA GLY A 266 5.92 2.32 -6.99
C GLY A 266 7.39 2.03 -7.20
N GLY A 267 7.99 1.36 -6.21
CA GLY A 267 9.39 0.94 -6.23
C GLY A 267 10.32 1.78 -5.36
N MET A 268 9.79 2.49 -4.37
CA MET A 268 10.59 3.42 -3.54
C MET A 268 11.74 2.76 -2.79
N GLY A 269 11.63 1.48 -2.42
CA GLY A 269 12.70 0.71 -1.77
C GLY A 269 13.65 0.00 -2.74
N ALA A 270 13.39 0.08 -4.05
CA ALA A 270 14.17 -0.59 -5.07
C ALA A 270 15.19 0.37 -5.71
N TYR A 271 16.47 -0.03 -5.71
CA TYR A 271 17.59 0.75 -6.23
C TYR A 271 18.69 -0.19 -6.76
N PRO A 272 19.64 0.31 -7.56
CA PRO A 272 20.79 -0.49 -7.98
C PRO A 272 21.53 -1.07 -6.77
N PRO A 273 21.96 -2.36 -6.83
CA PRO A 273 22.53 -3.02 -5.66
C PRO A 273 23.88 -2.42 -5.26
N HIS A 274 24.12 -2.30 -3.97
CA HIS A 274 25.41 -1.98 -3.40
C HIS A 274 26.24 -3.26 -3.17
N PRO A 275 27.58 -3.15 -3.01
CA PRO A 275 28.41 -4.27 -2.62
C PRO A 275 27.95 -4.92 -1.31
N LEU A 276 27.94 -6.24 -1.27
CA LEU A 276 27.52 -7.00 -0.11
C LEU A 276 28.65 -7.05 0.96
N PRO A 277 28.29 -7.20 2.25
CA PRO A 277 29.26 -7.53 3.29
C PRO A 277 30.04 -8.81 2.98
N GLU A 278 31.33 -8.84 3.34
CA GLU A 278 32.27 -9.91 3.00
C GLU A 278 31.78 -11.31 3.44
N ASN A 279 31.16 -11.41 4.61
CA ASN A 279 30.63 -12.68 5.11
C ASN A 279 29.48 -13.23 4.25
N ILE A 280 28.65 -12.35 3.68
CA ILE A 280 27.57 -12.73 2.76
C ILE A 280 28.17 -13.08 1.40
N GLU A 281 29.06 -12.25 0.87
CA GLU A 281 29.71 -12.47 -0.42
C GLU A 281 30.49 -13.78 -0.44
N SER A 282 31.28 -14.07 0.60
CA SER A 282 32.03 -15.32 0.72
C SER A 282 31.12 -16.55 0.73
N PHE A 283 29.97 -16.49 1.38
CA PHE A 283 28.98 -17.56 1.35
C PHE A 283 28.38 -17.76 -0.05
N ILE A 284 28.10 -16.68 -0.75
CA ILE A 284 27.58 -16.68 -2.13
C ILE A 284 28.55 -17.29 -3.11
N GLN A 285 29.86 -17.10 -2.93
CA GLN A 285 30.88 -17.69 -3.82
C GLN A 285 30.77 -19.20 -3.89
N GLY A 286 30.35 -19.88 -2.81
CA GLY A 286 30.10 -21.32 -2.77
C GLY A 286 28.85 -21.80 -3.53
N ALA A 287 28.03 -20.90 -4.07
CA ALA A 287 26.85 -21.24 -4.85
C ALA A 287 27.23 -21.66 -6.27
N LYS A 288 26.92 -22.92 -6.63
CA LYS A 288 27.13 -23.46 -7.99
C LYS A 288 25.93 -23.21 -8.90
N ASP A 289 24.71 -23.39 -8.38
CA ASP A 289 23.46 -23.26 -9.15
C ASP A 289 22.69 -21.97 -8.84
N GLY A 290 23.21 -21.11 -7.94
CA GLY A 290 22.61 -19.83 -7.58
C GLY A 290 22.25 -19.71 -6.10
N ILE A 291 21.71 -18.55 -5.75
CA ILE A 291 21.27 -18.24 -4.38
C ILE A 291 19.76 -18.00 -4.32
N VAL A 292 19.20 -18.41 -3.21
CA VAL A 292 17.79 -18.17 -2.83
C VAL A 292 17.78 -17.34 -1.58
N ILE A 293 17.15 -16.18 -1.63
CA ILE A 293 16.92 -15.33 -0.44
C ILE A 293 15.57 -15.69 0.18
N MET A 294 15.48 -15.74 1.52
CA MET A 294 14.25 -15.99 2.25
C MET A 294 14.05 -14.97 3.37
N THR A 295 12.93 -14.23 3.34
CA THR A 295 12.54 -13.35 4.44
C THR A 295 11.03 -13.13 4.47
N PHE A 296 10.50 -13.03 5.68
CA PHE A 296 9.09 -12.78 5.96
C PHE A 296 8.83 -11.35 6.49
N GLY A 297 9.67 -10.41 6.07
CA GLY A 297 9.54 -8.98 6.37
C GLY A 297 9.97 -8.61 7.79
N SER A 298 9.62 -7.39 8.20
CA SER A 298 10.05 -6.84 9.49
C SER A 298 9.29 -7.40 10.69
N ILE A 299 8.05 -7.87 10.50
CA ILE A 299 7.18 -8.36 11.58
C ILE A 299 7.62 -9.74 12.07
N PHE A 300 7.88 -10.66 11.14
CA PHE A 300 8.19 -12.06 11.44
C PHE A 300 9.70 -12.30 11.40
N SER A 301 10.40 -11.90 12.47
CA SER A 301 11.85 -12.08 12.58
C SER A 301 12.26 -13.47 13.08
N LYS A 302 11.33 -14.18 13.70
CA LYS A 302 11.54 -15.53 14.26
C LYS A 302 10.44 -16.47 13.76
N MET A 303 10.85 -17.61 13.23
CA MET A 303 9.94 -18.66 12.78
C MET A 303 9.99 -19.83 13.79
N PRO A 304 8.84 -20.42 14.15
CA PRO A 304 8.82 -21.61 15.01
C PRO A 304 9.62 -22.76 14.41
N ASP A 305 10.40 -23.46 15.23
CA ASP A 305 11.29 -24.55 14.78
C ASP A 305 10.57 -25.65 13.99
N ARG A 306 9.31 -25.96 14.32
CA ARG A 306 8.49 -26.93 13.57
C ARG A 306 8.23 -26.50 12.12
N VAL A 307 8.11 -25.19 11.85
CA VAL A 307 7.93 -24.64 10.51
C VAL A 307 9.29 -24.53 9.82
N LEU A 308 10.29 -24.03 10.53
CA LEU A 308 11.65 -23.89 10.04
C LEU A 308 12.26 -25.23 9.63
N LYS A 309 11.94 -26.32 10.35
CA LYS A 309 12.35 -27.67 10.01
C LYS A 309 11.90 -28.07 8.59
N LYS A 310 10.68 -27.75 8.18
CA LYS A 310 10.19 -28.05 6.82
C LYS A 310 11.05 -27.34 5.75
N PHE A 311 11.45 -26.10 6.00
CA PHE A 311 12.34 -25.36 5.11
C PHE A 311 13.73 -25.99 5.08
N PHE A 312 14.32 -26.29 6.22
CA PHE A 312 15.65 -26.90 6.28
C PHE A 312 15.69 -28.27 5.62
N ASP A 313 14.67 -29.10 5.81
CA ASP A 313 14.60 -30.41 5.18
C ASP A 313 14.45 -30.30 3.65
N ALA A 314 13.70 -29.30 3.16
CA ALA A 314 13.65 -29.00 1.73
C ALA A 314 14.99 -28.47 1.20
N PHE A 315 15.65 -27.55 1.90
CA PHE A 315 16.90 -26.92 1.43
C PHE A 315 18.06 -27.92 1.33
N LYS A 316 18.09 -28.94 2.18
CA LYS A 316 19.09 -30.04 2.09
C LYS A 316 19.04 -30.81 0.77
N VAL A 317 17.89 -30.83 0.10
CA VAL A 317 17.72 -31.51 -1.21
C VAL A 317 18.47 -30.78 -2.33
N PHE A 318 18.84 -29.49 -2.10
CA PHE A 318 19.50 -28.63 -3.08
C PHE A 318 20.93 -28.26 -2.65
N PRO A 319 21.90 -29.18 -2.58
CA PRO A 319 23.24 -28.92 -2.00
C PRO A 319 24.06 -27.92 -2.82
N LYS A 320 23.73 -27.69 -4.09
CA LYS A 320 24.41 -26.73 -4.98
C LYS A 320 23.85 -25.31 -4.88
N LEU A 321 22.63 -25.14 -4.36
CA LEU A 321 22.05 -23.86 -4.03
C LEU A 321 22.55 -23.37 -2.67
N ARG A 322 22.62 -22.05 -2.50
CA ARG A 322 22.84 -21.40 -1.21
C ARG A 322 21.58 -20.63 -0.82
N PHE A 323 21.17 -20.79 0.43
CA PHE A 323 19.98 -20.13 0.98
C PHE A 323 20.43 -19.10 2.00
N ILE A 324 20.07 -17.84 1.79
CA ILE A 324 20.33 -16.74 2.74
C ILE A 324 18.99 -16.36 3.34
N MET A 325 18.85 -16.49 4.65
CA MET A 325 17.58 -16.29 5.28
C MET A 325 17.63 -15.35 6.49
N ARG A 326 16.53 -14.62 6.69
CA ARG A 326 16.34 -13.88 7.92
C ARG A 326 15.74 -14.80 8.97
N ASN A 327 16.50 -15.07 10.02
CA ASN A 327 16.02 -15.74 11.21
C ASN A 327 16.95 -15.40 12.38
N SER A 328 16.38 -14.91 13.49
CA SER A 328 17.19 -14.44 14.63
C SER A 328 17.70 -15.56 15.52
N GLU A 329 16.93 -16.65 15.64
CA GLU A 329 17.23 -17.74 16.59
C GLU A 329 16.59 -19.05 16.12
N THR A 330 17.27 -20.18 16.35
CA THR A 330 16.75 -21.53 16.19
C THR A 330 17.50 -22.52 17.06
N THR A 331 16.81 -23.55 17.54
CA THR A 331 17.44 -24.69 18.24
C THR A 331 17.84 -25.80 17.26
N LEU A 332 17.42 -25.70 16.00
CA LEU A 332 17.72 -26.68 14.97
C LEU A 332 19.15 -26.54 14.44
N LYS A 333 19.75 -27.68 14.09
CA LYS A 333 21.01 -27.67 13.34
C LYS A 333 20.78 -27.05 11.96
N VAL A 334 21.44 -25.92 11.70
CA VAL A 334 21.38 -25.23 10.40
C VAL A 334 22.10 -26.06 9.33
N PRO A 335 21.50 -26.30 8.16
CA PRO A 335 22.19 -26.97 7.05
C PRO A 335 23.37 -26.16 6.52
N ASP A 336 24.42 -26.82 6.02
CA ASP A 336 25.66 -26.19 5.54
C ASP A 336 25.45 -25.24 4.33
N ASN A 337 24.36 -25.42 3.60
CA ASN A 337 23.97 -24.55 2.47
C ASN A 337 23.02 -23.41 2.87
N VAL A 338 22.81 -23.15 4.17
CA VAL A 338 21.94 -22.11 4.71
C VAL A 338 22.73 -21.11 5.55
N LEU A 339 22.58 -19.82 5.28
CA LEU A 339 23.15 -18.72 6.08
C LEU A 339 21.99 -17.96 6.76
N PRO A 340 21.74 -18.16 8.07
CA PRO A 340 20.79 -17.36 8.82
C PRO A 340 21.44 -16.04 9.26
N LEU A 341 20.68 -14.94 9.14
CA LEU A 341 21.12 -13.61 9.55
C LEU A 341 19.98 -12.90 10.31
N ASN A 342 20.33 -12.03 11.27
CA ASN A 342 19.35 -11.22 11.99
C ASN A 342 18.70 -10.15 11.11
N TRP A 343 19.49 -9.61 10.16
CA TRP A 343 19.06 -8.62 9.19
C TRP A 343 19.70 -8.89 7.82
N LEU A 344 18.92 -8.69 6.75
CA LEU A 344 19.36 -8.89 5.38
C LEU A 344 19.43 -7.55 4.63
N PRO A 345 20.52 -7.25 3.91
CA PRO A 345 20.50 -6.22 2.87
C PRO A 345 19.70 -6.74 1.66
N GLN A 346 18.36 -6.78 1.80
CA GLN A 346 17.44 -7.49 0.90
C GLN A 346 17.58 -7.02 -0.55
N ASN A 347 17.52 -5.68 -0.77
CA ASN A 347 17.66 -5.12 -2.10
C ASN A 347 18.98 -5.53 -2.78
N ASP A 348 20.07 -5.48 -2.04
CA ASP A 348 21.41 -5.76 -2.58
C ASP A 348 21.60 -7.26 -2.88
N ILE A 349 21.06 -8.15 -2.03
CA ILE A 349 21.06 -9.60 -2.31
C ILE A 349 20.18 -9.92 -3.51
N LEU A 350 18.99 -9.29 -3.62
CA LEU A 350 18.12 -9.46 -4.79
C LEU A 350 18.80 -9.01 -6.08
N GLY A 351 19.59 -7.92 -6.02
CA GLY A 351 20.37 -7.42 -7.15
C GLY A 351 21.63 -8.21 -7.48
N HIS A 352 22.04 -9.18 -6.65
CA HIS A 352 23.23 -9.96 -6.92
C HIS A 352 23.03 -10.90 -8.13
N PRO A 353 24.00 -11.01 -9.09
CA PRO A 353 23.85 -11.79 -10.33
C PRO A 353 23.50 -13.27 -10.13
N LYS A 354 23.93 -13.86 -9.01
CA LYS A 354 23.63 -15.26 -8.66
C LYS A 354 22.26 -15.44 -8.02
N THR A 355 21.49 -14.39 -7.72
CA THR A 355 20.16 -14.52 -7.12
C THR A 355 19.16 -15.04 -8.16
N ILE A 356 18.53 -16.19 -7.85
CA ILE A 356 17.61 -16.86 -8.77
C ILE A 356 16.18 -16.92 -8.27
N LEU A 357 15.96 -16.79 -6.95
CA LEU A 357 14.64 -16.93 -6.35
C LEU A 357 14.54 -16.16 -5.03
N PHE A 358 13.37 -15.61 -4.76
CA PHE A 358 13.02 -14.96 -3.50
C PHE A 358 11.83 -15.65 -2.83
N ILE A 359 12.05 -16.28 -1.66
CA ILE A 359 11.01 -16.80 -0.80
C ILE A 359 10.58 -15.68 0.14
N THR A 360 9.31 -15.28 0.07
CA THR A 360 8.82 -14.07 0.74
C THR A 360 7.40 -14.24 1.27
N HIS A 361 7.00 -13.35 2.18
CA HIS A 361 5.59 -13.23 2.59
C HIS A 361 4.71 -12.46 1.60
N GLY A 362 5.30 -11.82 0.58
CA GLY A 362 4.55 -11.03 -0.41
C GLY A 362 4.21 -9.61 0.03
N GLY A 363 4.92 -9.05 1.00
CA GLY A 363 4.76 -7.63 1.34
C GLY A 363 5.10 -6.72 0.15
N ASN A 364 4.41 -5.59 0.01
CA ASN A 364 4.48 -4.72 -1.15
C ASN A 364 5.91 -4.32 -1.54
N ASN A 365 6.72 -3.84 -0.58
CA ASN A 365 8.10 -3.43 -0.88
C ASN A 365 8.95 -4.58 -1.43
N GLY A 366 8.86 -5.78 -0.82
CA GLY A 366 9.64 -6.94 -1.26
C GLY A 366 9.30 -7.41 -2.67
N GLN A 367 8.01 -7.36 -3.07
CA GLN A 367 7.66 -7.70 -4.44
C GLN A 367 8.12 -6.63 -5.45
N LEU A 368 8.09 -5.34 -5.08
CA LEU A 368 8.59 -4.26 -5.92
C LEU A 368 10.12 -4.37 -6.13
N GLU A 369 10.87 -4.72 -5.08
CA GLU A 369 12.30 -5.02 -5.18
C GLU A 369 12.55 -6.26 -6.06
N ALA A 370 11.77 -7.34 -5.88
CA ALA A 370 11.87 -8.55 -6.71
C ALA A 370 11.62 -8.26 -8.19
N VAL A 371 10.60 -7.46 -8.50
CA VAL A 371 10.31 -7.01 -9.87
C VAL A 371 11.43 -6.15 -10.42
N TYR A 372 11.93 -5.18 -9.65
CA TYR A 372 13.03 -4.31 -10.07
C TYR A 372 14.29 -5.10 -10.44
N HIS A 373 14.64 -6.12 -9.64
CA HIS A 373 15.81 -6.96 -9.88
C HIS A 373 15.53 -8.14 -10.84
N GLY A 374 14.28 -8.39 -11.22
CA GLY A 374 13.90 -9.47 -12.13
C GLY A 374 14.07 -10.86 -11.50
N VAL A 375 13.77 -11.00 -10.21
CA VAL A 375 13.89 -12.22 -9.42
C VAL A 375 12.51 -12.84 -9.18
N PRO A 376 12.24 -14.06 -9.65
CA PRO A 376 10.99 -14.77 -9.37
C PRO A 376 10.75 -14.98 -7.88
N THR A 377 9.47 -15.12 -7.48
CA THR A 377 9.10 -15.26 -6.07
C THR A 377 8.40 -16.57 -5.78
N LEU A 378 8.65 -17.13 -4.59
CA LEU A 378 7.77 -18.11 -3.94
C LEU A 378 7.14 -17.42 -2.73
N THR A 379 5.84 -17.13 -2.81
CA THR A 379 5.16 -16.30 -1.84
C THR A 379 4.39 -17.13 -0.82
N PHE A 380 4.54 -16.80 0.46
CA PHE A 380 3.76 -17.34 1.57
C PHE A 380 2.98 -16.19 2.23
N PRO A 381 1.82 -15.80 1.73
CA PRO A 381 1.08 -14.69 2.31
C PRO A 381 0.59 -15.01 3.72
N LEU A 382 0.75 -14.05 4.63
CA LEU A 382 0.47 -14.21 6.05
C LEU A 382 -0.72 -13.37 6.49
N ASN A 383 -0.84 -12.14 6.00
CA ASN A 383 -1.92 -11.21 6.36
C ASN A 383 -2.08 -10.06 5.32
N GLY A 384 -3.17 -9.30 5.45
CA GLY A 384 -3.42 -8.04 4.76
C GLY A 384 -3.35 -8.12 3.24
N ASP A 385 -2.60 -7.22 2.66
CA ASP A 385 -2.39 -7.08 1.20
C ASP A 385 -1.57 -8.22 0.58
N GLN A 386 -0.90 -9.02 1.41
CA GLN A 386 -0.01 -10.09 0.94
C GLN A 386 -0.76 -11.14 0.13
N PHE A 387 -2.05 -11.37 0.40
CA PHE A 387 -2.89 -12.31 -0.35
C PHE A 387 -3.08 -11.87 -1.80
N SER A 388 -3.49 -10.64 -2.04
CA SER A 388 -3.64 -10.10 -3.40
C SER A 388 -2.28 -9.97 -4.10
N ASN A 389 -1.24 -9.61 -3.35
CA ASN A 389 0.12 -9.51 -3.86
C ASN A 389 0.63 -10.87 -4.37
N ALA A 390 0.39 -11.98 -3.63
CA ALA A 390 0.73 -13.33 -4.04
C ALA A 390 -0.01 -13.74 -5.33
N VAL A 391 -1.33 -13.50 -5.38
CA VAL A 391 -2.14 -13.78 -6.56
C VAL A 391 -1.62 -13.00 -7.77
N ARG A 392 -1.31 -11.74 -7.60
CA ARG A 392 -0.80 -10.87 -8.67
C ARG A 392 0.52 -11.39 -9.23
N MET A 393 1.48 -11.76 -8.38
CA MET A 393 2.74 -12.37 -8.80
C MET A 393 2.51 -13.67 -9.59
N ARG A 394 1.60 -14.53 -9.12
CA ARG A 394 1.25 -15.78 -9.80
C ARG A 394 0.60 -15.55 -11.15
N VAL A 395 -0.41 -14.69 -11.23
CA VAL A 395 -1.16 -14.43 -12.49
C VAL A 395 -0.28 -13.78 -13.55
N LYS A 396 0.62 -12.87 -13.13
CA LYS A 396 1.63 -12.29 -14.04
C LYS A 396 2.70 -13.31 -14.47
N GLY A 397 2.76 -14.47 -13.83
CA GLY A 397 3.77 -15.50 -14.07
C GLY A 397 5.15 -15.09 -13.55
N PHE A 398 5.19 -14.33 -12.48
CA PHE A 398 6.42 -13.88 -11.81
C PHE A 398 6.81 -14.78 -10.63
N GLY A 399 5.98 -15.77 -10.30
CA GLY A 399 6.23 -16.69 -9.20
C GLY A 399 5.06 -17.61 -8.91
N LEU A 400 5.19 -18.31 -7.79
CA LEU A 400 4.18 -19.21 -7.23
C LEU A 400 3.86 -18.81 -5.80
N ASP A 401 2.80 -19.37 -5.23
CA ASP A 401 2.43 -19.17 -3.83
C ASP A 401 2.08 -20.47 -3.11
N LEU A 402 2.37 -20.52 -1.83
CA LEU A 402 2.01 -21.58 -0.89
C LEU A 402 1.38 -20.98 0.35
N GLN A 403 0.50 -21.73 0.99
CA GLN A 403 -0.12 -21.30 2.25
C GLN A 403 0.71 -21.78 3.44
N MET A 404 1.11 -20.87 4.32
CA MET A 404 1.96 -21.13 5.48
C MET A 404 1.37 -22.22 6.41
N LYS A 405 0.04 -22.24 6.58
CA LYS A 405 -0.64 -23.20 7.47
C LYS A 405 -0.64 -24.65 6.93
N THR A 406 -0.61 -24.83 5.61
CA THR A 406 -0.87 -26.15 4.98
C THR A 406 0.28 -26.70 4.15
N PHE A 407 1.34 -25.90 3.86
CA PHE A 407 2.45 -26.40 3.05
C PHE A 407 3.19 -27.57 3.72
N THR A 408 3.70 -28.46 2.88
CA THR A 408 4.56 -29.58 3.29
C THR A 408 5.97 -29.40 2.73
N THR A 409 6.93 -30.16 3.25
CA THR A 409 8.30 -30.18 2.72
C THR A 409 8.31 -30.56 1.23
N GLU A 410 7.48 -31.53 0.85
CA GLU A 410 7.35 -32.04 -0.52
C GLU A 410 6.78 -30.96 -1.45
N SER A 411 5.73 -30.24 -1.03
CA SER A 411 5.16 -29.14 -1.83
C SER A 411 6.17 -28.01 -2.00
N LEU A 412 6.97 -27.71 -0.97
CA LEU A 412 8.04 -26.73 -1.07
C LEU A 412 9.13 -27.18 -2.06
N ILE A 413 9.58 -28.43 -1.99
CA ILE A 413 10.57 -28.99 -2.93
C ILE A 413 10.07 -28.90 -4.36
N GLN A 414 8.82 -29.30 -4.63
CA GLN A 414 8.22 -29.23 -5.96
C GLN A 414 8.20 -27.79 -6.52
N ASN A 415 7.77 -26.82 -5.70
CA ASN A 415 7.76 -25.41 -6.11
C ASN A 415 9.17 -24.85 -6.33
N LEU A 416 10.15 -25.25 -5.52
CA LEU A 416 11.55 -24.86 -5.70
C LEU A 416 12.10 -25.42 -7.04
N ILE A 417 11.83 -26.69 -7.37
CA ILE A 417 12.21 -27.29 -8.64
C ILE A 417 11.57 -26.49 -9.79
N GLU A 418 10.25 -26.28 -9.75
CA GLU A 418 9.52 -25.57 -10.80
C GLU A 418 10.09 -24.16 -11.04
N LEU A 419 10.30 -23.39 -9.96
CA LEU A 419 10.78 -22.00 -10.08
C LEU A 419 12.25 -21.88 -10.46
N THR A 420 13.08 -22.92 -10.22
CA THR A 420 14.51 -22.89 -10.55
C THR A 420 14.83 -23.54 -11.89
N THR A 421 13.93 -24.36 -12.46
CA THR A 421 14.14 -25.07 -13.73
C THR A 421 13.28 -24.53 -14.87
N ASN A 422 12.14 -23.88 -14.58
CA ASN A 422 11.26 -23.30 -15.59
C ASN A 422 11.63 -21.83 -15.84
N ASP A 423 12.37 -21.56 -16.89
CA ASP A 423 12.84 -20.22 -17.28
C ASP A 423 11.71 -19.23 -17.61
N THR A 424 10.47 -19.70 -17.77
CA THR A 424 9.33 -18.84 -18.09
C THR A 424 9.10 -17.78 -17.01
N PHE A 425 9.18 -18.13 -15.72
CA PHE A 425 9.04 -17.19 -14.62
C PHE A 425 10.11 -16.10 -14.68
N ARG A 426 11.36 -16.53 -14.85
CA ARG A 426 12.51 -15.62 -14.90
C ARG A 426 12.46 -14.70 -16.11
N SER A 427 12.09 -15.21 -17.29
CA SER A 427 12.00 -14.39 -18.51
C SER A 427 10.89 -13.33 -18.41
N LYS A 428 9.71 -13.70 -17.86
CA LYS A 428 8.60 -12.76 -17.67
C LYS A 428 8.94 -11.64 -16.69
N ILE A 429 9.48 -11.98 -15.51
CA ILE A 429 9.80 -10.95 -14.50
C ILE A 429 10.99 -10.09 -14.93
N LYS A 430 11.97 -10.62 -15.67
CA LYS A 430 13.06 -9.83 -16.25
C LYS A 430 12.55 -8.83 -17.30
N ARG A 431 11.57 -9.22 -18.13
CA ARG A 431 10.92 -8.29 -19.05
C ARG A 431 10.23 -7.15 -18.28
N CYS A 432 9.52 -7.45 -17.21
CA CYS A 432 8.90 -6.44 -16.35
C CYS A 432 9.97 -5.55 -15.70
N SER A 433 11.06 -6.13 -15.20
CA SER A 433 12.20 -5.38 -14.64
C SER A 433 12.77 -4.36 -15.64
N ALA A 434 12.93 -4.77 -16.91
CA ALA A 434 13.41 -3.85 -17.95
C ALA A 434 12.45 -2.67 -18.14
N ILE A 435 11.14 -2.92 -18.23
CA ILE A 435 10.12 -1.87 -18.36
C ILE A 435 10.15 -0.91 -17.16
N VAL A 436 10.25 -1.45 -15.93
CA VAL A 436 10.30 -0.63 -14.71
C VAL A 436 11.54 0.25 -14.66
N LYS A 437 12.69 -0.28 -15.09
CA LYS A 437 13.97 0.47 -15.09
C LYS A 437 14.05 1.58 -16.15
N GLU A 438 13.20 1.55 -17.16
CA GLU A 438 13.06 2.64 -18.13
C GLU A 438 12.22 3.80 -17.59
N GLN A 439 11.47 3.59 -16.49
CA GLN A 439 10.69 4.66 -15.86
C GLN A 439 11.59 5.57 -15.02
N MET A 440 11.11 6.79 -14.77
CA MET A 440 11.72 7.64 -13.75
C MET A 440 11.78 6.89 -12.41
N PRO A 441 12.92 6.89 -11.70
CA PRO A 441 13.02 6.26 -10.39
C PRO A 441 11.94 6.76 -9.43
N ALA A 442 11.40 5.86 -8.60
CA ALA A 442 10.28 6.18 -7.73
C ALA A 442 10.54 7.38 -6.81
N GLN A 443 11.75 7.46 -6.26
CA GLN A 443 12.19 8.55 -5.39
C GLN A 443 12.21 9.90 -6.13
N GLU A 444 12.65 9.90 -7.39
CA GLU A 444 12.65 11.10 -8.24
C GLU A 444 11.24 11.51 -8.64
N LYS A 445 10.32 10.54 -8.87
CA LYS A 445 8.89 10.82 -9.10
C LYS A 445 8.28 11.54 -7.90
N VAL A 446 8.54 11.05 -6.68
CA VAL A 446 8.04 11.70 -5.46
C VAL A 446 8.60 13.11 -5.31
N ALA A 447 9.92 13.28 -5.46
CA ALA A 447 10.55 14.59 -5.39
C ALA A 447 10.02 15.55 -6.48
N HIS A 448 9.82 15.07 -7.70
CA HIS A 448 9.19 15.85 -8.78
C HIS A 448 7.81 16.37 -8.36
N TRP A 449 6.96 15.53 -7.79
CA TRP A 449 5.62 15.91 -7.37
C TRP A 449 5.62 16.82 -6.14
N VAL A 450 6.54 16.62 -5.19
CA VAL A 450 6.71 17.54 -4.04
C VAL A 450 7.10 18.94 -4.54
N ARG A 451 8.10 19.04 -5.44
CA ARG A 451 8.49 20.33 -6.05
C ARG A 451 7.33 20.96 -6.82
N HIS A 452 6.55 20.16 -7.55
CA HIS A 452 5.39 20.63 -8.28
C HIS A 452 4.37 21.31 -7.37
N VAL A 453 4.02 20.63 -6.27
CA VAL A 453 3.07 21.16 -5.28
C VAL A 453 3.60 22.43 -4.60
N LEU A 454 4.85 22.42 -4.17
CA LEU A 454 5.48 23.59 -3.53
C LEU A 454 5.50 24.82 -4.46
N LYS A 455 5.66 24.61 -5.76
CA LYS A 455 5.78 25.70 -6.73
C LYS A 455 4.44 26.17 -7.30
N TYR A 456 3.52 25.24 -7.58
CA TYR A 456 2.32 25.51 -8.37
C TYR A 456 1.01 25.19 -7.63
N GLY A 457 1.08 24.52 -6.47
CA GLY A 457 -0.10 23.91 -5.85
C GLY A 457 -0.61 22.72 -6.67
N SER A 458 -1.83 22.27 -6.41
CA SER A 458 -2.42 21.09 -7.05
C SER A 458 -3.83 21.30 -7.62
N ASP A 459 -4.41 22.50 -7.52
CA ASP A 459 -5.81 22.74 -7.90
C ASP A 459 -6.13 22.36 -9.34
N HIS A 460 -5.17 22.58 -10.25
CA HIS A 460 -5.29 22.22 -11.67
C HIS A 460 -5.26 20.72 -11.95
N LEU A 461 -4.90 19.88 -10.96
CA LEU A 461 -4.87 18.43 -11.03
C LEU A 461 -6.10 17.79 -10.38
N LYS A 462 -6.81 18.53 -9.53
CA LYS A 462 -7.95 18.01 -8.76
C LYS A 462 -9.21 17.93 -9.62
N SER A 463 -9.86 16.77 -9.59
CA SER A 463 -11.17 16.60 -10.24
C SER A 463 -12.27 17.22 -9.38
N HIS A 464 -13.29 17.77 -10.02
CA HIS A 464 -14.51 18.21 -9.33
C HIS A 464 -15.20 17.10 -8.52
N SER A 465 -14.95 15.84 -8.87
CA SER A 465 -15.44 14.67 -8.12
C SER A 465 -15.01 14.62 -6.64
N ILE A 466 -13.94 15.33 -6.28
CA ILE A 466 -13.46 15.42 -4.89
C ILE A 466 -14.52 16.05 -3.98
N ASP A 467 -15.19 17.10 -4.46
CA ASP A 467 -16.17 17.86 -3.68
C ASP A 467 -17.60 17.33 -3.85
N MET A 468 -17.82 16.38 -4.77
CA MET A 468 -19.15 15.83 -5.01
C MET A 468 -19.63 14.96 -3.82
N PRO A 469 -20.89 15.14 -3.39
CA PRO A 469 -21.53 14.18 -2.48
C PRO A 469 -21.56 12.78 -3.07
N LEU A 470 -21.45 11.75 -2.22
CA LEU A 470 -21.35 10.36 -2.67
C LEU A 470 -22.53 9.92 -3.55
N TYR A 471 -23.75 10.39 -3.27
CA TYR A 471 -24.93 10.04 -4.07
C TYR A 471 -24.87 10.60 -5.50
N GLN A 472 -24.30 11.78 -5.70
CA GLN A 472 -24.05 12.34 -7.03
C GLN A 472 -22.89 11.63 -7.73
N LEU A 473 -21.80 11.39 -7.00
CA LEU A 473 -20.63 10.67 -7.52
C LEU A 473 -20.99 9.27 -8.03
N LEU A 474 -21.91 8.59 -7.35
CA LEU A 474 -22.44 7.28 -7.74
C LEU A 474 -23.69 7.35 -8.64
N LEU A 475 -24.09 8.55 -9.06
CA LEU A 475 -25.28 8.80 -9.90
C LEU A 475 -26.59 8.20 -9.33
N LEU A 476 -26.72 8.11 -8.00
CA LEU A 476 -27.91 7.53 -7.36
C LEU A 476 -29.15 8.38 -7.60
N ASP A 477 -29.02 9.69 -7.64
CA ASP A 477 -30.04 10.66 -8.02
C ASP A 477 -30.53 10.44 -9.46
N VAL A 478 -29.61 10.30 -10.40
CA VAL A 478 -29.92 10.02 -11.81
C VAL A 478 -30.59 8.65 -11.96
N MET A 479 -30.08 7.63 -11.29
CA MET A 479 -30.68 6.29 -11.30
C MET A 479 -32.10 6.30 -10.74
N CYS A 480 -32.35 7.03 -9.66
CA CYS A 480 -33.73 7.19 -9.11
C CYS A 480 -34.67 7.86 -10.12
N ILE A 481 -34.23 8.94 -10.76
CA ILE A 481 -35.02 9.63 -11.79
C ILE A 481 -35.31 8.70 -12.98
N MET A 482 -34.31 7.94 -13.44
CA MET A 482 -34.51 6.97 -14.53
C MET A 482 -35.49 5.85 -14.15
N MET A 483 -35.36 5.30 -12.94
CA MET A 483 -36.30 4.26 -12.46
C MET A 483 -37.71 4.79 -12.33
N LEU A 484 -37.91 6.01 -11.82
CA LEU A 484 -39.21 6.66 -11.77
C LEU A 484 -39.81 6.87 -13.18
N GLY A 485 -39.01 7.33 -14.12
CA GLY A 485 -39.37 7.49 -15.52
C GLY A 485 -39.82 6.16 -16.16
N LEU A 486 -39.04 5.10 -15.97
CA LEU A 486 -39.40 3.75 -16.45
C LEU A 486 -40.69 3.24 -15.80
N GLY A 487 -40.88 3.51 -14.51
CA GLY A 487 -42.13 3.18 -13.80
C GLY A 487 -43.35 3.89 -14.39
N ILE A 488 -43.23 5.20 -14.68
CA ILE A 488 -44.30 5.98 -15.32
C ILE A 488 -44.59 5.44 -16.72
N VAL A 489 -43.58 5.18 -17.54
CA VAL A 489 -43.77 4.60 -18.88
C VAL A 489 -44.44 3.23 -18.81
N SER A 490 -44.03 2.36 -17.88
CA SER A 490 -44.64 1.05 -17.66
C SER A 490 -46.09 1.18 -17.25
N LEU A 491 -46.43 2.12 -16.37
CA LEU A 491 -47.80 2.40 -15.94
C LEU A 491 -48.65 2.87 -17.12
N LEU A 492 -48.16 3.83 -17.93
CA LEU A 492 -48.87 4.32 -19.11
C LEU A 492 -49.10 3.21 -20.13
N LEU A 493 -48.11 2.37 -20.41
CA LEU A 493 -48.25 1.22 -21.31
C LEU A 493 -49.30 0.24 -20.78
N THR A 494 -49.29 -0.05 -19.49
CA THR A 494 -50.26 -0.93 -18.85
C THR A 494 -51.70 -0.36 -18.95
N CYS A 495 -51.86 0.95 -18.72
CA CYS A 495 -53.13 1.64 -18.88
C CYS A 495 -53.60 1.62 -20.34
N CYS A 496 -52.74 1.91 -21.30
CA CYS A 496 -53.05 1.83 -22.73
C CYS A 496 -53.47 0.41 -23.16
N CYS A 497 -52.71 -0.61 -22.74
CA CYS A 497 -53.07 -2.01 -23.02
C CYS A 497 -54.44 -2.39 -22.44
N ARG A 498 -54.72 -1.99 -21.20
CA ARG A 498 -56.05 -2.23 -20.56
C ARG A 498 -57.16 -1.54 -21.33
N MET A 499 -56.98 -0.28 -21.78
CA MET A 499 -57.96 0.44 -22.58
C MET A 499 -58.24 -0.24 -23.94
N VAL A 500 -57.18 -0.73 -24.61
CA VAL A 500 -57.29 -1.44 -25.88
C VAL A 500 -58.03 -2.77 -25.70
N ILE A 501 -57.66 -3.55 -24.68
CA ILE A 501 -58.32 -4.83 -24.37
C ILE A 501 -59.81 -4.60 -24.03
N SER A 502 -60.15 -3.60 -23.20
CA SER A 502 -61.52 -3.30 -22.83
C SER A 502 -62.37 -2.91 -24.05
N LYS A 503 -61.82 -2.09 -24.98
CA LYS A 503 -62.47 -1.73 -26.24
C LYS A 503 -62.64 -2.93 -27.18
N CYS A 504 -61.68 -3.83 -27.23
CA CYS A 504 -61.79 -5.05 -28.04
C CYS A 504 -62.83 -6.02 -27.47
N CYS A 505 -62.86 -6.22 -26.14
CA CYS A 505 -63.87 -7.07 -25.50
C CYS A 505 -65.31 -6.50 -25.63
N CYS A 506 -65.47 -5.17 -25.50
CA CYS A 506 -66.80 -4.52 -25.70
C CYS A 506 -67.30 -4.60 -27.18
N ARG A 507 -66.37 -4.62 -28.16
CA ARG A 507 -66.79 -4.84 -29.58
C ARG A 507 -67.17 -6.28 -29.86
N SER A 508 -66.58 -7.27 -29.21
CA SER A 508 -66.98 -8.69 -29.35
C SER A 508 -68.36 -8.97 -28.77
N GLY A 509 -68.73 -8.35 -27.65
CA GLY A 509 -70.06 -8.47 -27.04
C GLY A 509 -71.17 -7.85 -27.87
N ARG A 510 -70.95 -6.76 -28.62
CA ARG A 510 -71.93 -6.12 -29.49
C ARG A 510 -72.23 -6.86 -30.79
N LYS A 511 -71.35 -7.76 -31.26
CA LYS A 511 -71.58 -8.60 -32.44
C LYS A 511 -72.46 -9.83 -32.15
N LYS A 512 -72.59 -10.27 -30.88
CA LYS A 512 -73.49 -11.40 -30.50
C LYS A 512 -74.99 -11.03 -30.28
N ILE A 513 -75.32 -9.75 -30.17
CA ILE A 513 -76.72 -9.29 -29.93
C ILE A 513 -77.39 -8.90 -31.26
N LYS A 514 -76.76 -9.00 -32.44
CA LYS A 514 -77.36 -8.72 -33.75
C LYS A 514 -77.63 -9.96 -34.61
N SER A 515 -77.57 -11.15 -34.03
CA SER A 515 -77.84 -12.43 -34.73
C SER A 515 -78.91 -13.32 -34.03
N GLU A 516 -79.82 -12.70 -33.31
CA GLU A 516 -81.09 -13.35 -32.90
C GLU A 516 -82.29 -12.59 -33.48
#